data_d20fd56ce022203a204ccd024d403298
#
_entry.id   d20fd56ce022203a204ccd024d403298
#
_cell.length_a   1.000
_cell.length_b   1.000
_cell.length_c   1.000
_cell.angle_alpha   90.00
_cell.angle_beta   90.00
_cell.angle_gamma   90.00
#
_symmetry.space_group_name_H-M   'P 1'
#
loop_
_entity.id
_entity.type
_entity.pdbx_description
1 polymer ?
#
loop_
_entity_poly.entity_id
_entity_poly.type
_entity_poly.pdbx_seq_one_letter_code
_entity_poly.pdbx_strand_id
1 'polypeptide(L)'
;FQIMPKASNTAYTEFGCPSPSDIEYLKQFIPENELFPPRPKTAWETHHAFNAWASVETWLCLNTIESYFGVCDSLEKIVMYGQLLQSEGYKCIYEEARRQKPKCSMALNWCYNEPWPTAANNSIINWPAIPKPAYYTVKASCRPVLASARIPKFLWHEGEIFNPELWILNDLPNTVPAGSLKAYIQFGEEKYFLTQWDYPELPENQNLKGQSLQFQFKFSKSGFVKLMLSVEGYPEMDAEYILLYRN
;
A
#
# COMPACT_ATOMS: atom_id res chain seq x y z
N PHE A 1 -3.51 -7.34 -3.37
CA PHE A 1 -2.50 -8.05 -4.18
C PHE A 1 -3.12 -9.17 -5.03
N GLN A 2 -3.90 -10.07 -4.48
CA GLN A 2 -4.40 -11.25 -5.23
C GLN A 2 -5.68 -10.99 -6.04
N ILE A 3 -6.52 -10.06 -5.61
CA ILE A 3 -7.82 -9.76 -6.22
C ILE A 3 -7.67 -8.83 -7.41
N MET A 4 -6.98 -7.71 -7.21
CA MET A 4 -6.88 -6.66 -8.21
C MET A 4 -6.30 -7.11 -9.56
N PRO A 5 -5.25 -7.95 -9.64
CA PRO A 5 -4.75 -8.44 -10.93
C PRO A 5 -5.72 -9.32 -11.70
N LYS A 6 -6.72 -9.90 -11.02
CA LYS A 6 -7.76 -10.74 -11.61
C LYS A 6 -9.04 -9.96 -11.94
N ALA A 7 -9.19 -8.79 -11.36
CA ALA A 7 -10.32 -7.92 -11.62
C ALA A 7 -10.22 -7.33 -13.04
N SER A 8 -11.35 -7.04 -13.66
CA SER A 8 -11.43 -6.58 -15.03
C SER A 8 -12.57 -5.58 -15.18
N ASN A 9 -12.44 -4.45 -14.46
CA ASN A 9 -13.46 -3.41 -14.44
C ASN A 9 -13.08 -2.25 -15.36
N THR A 10 -14.06 -1.61 -15.96
CA THR A 10 -13.88 -0.36 -16.72
C THR A 10 -13.68 0.83 -15.78
N ALA A 11 -14.20 0.73 -14.56
CA ALA A 11 -14.12 1.73 -13.53
C ALA A 11 -14.18 1.09 -12.14
N TYR A 12 -13.36 1.56 -11.24
CA TYR A 12 -13.47 1.30 -9.81
C TYR A 12 -14.09 2.54 -9.18
N THR A 13 -15.41 2.53 -9.06
CA THR A 13 -16.20 3.68 -8.63
C THR A 13 -16.14 3.91 -7.13
N GLU A 14 -15.78 2.88 -6.37
CA GLU A 14 -15.67 2.95 -4.92
C GLU A 14 -14.81 1.79 -4.40
N PHE A 15 -13.78 2.11 -3.65
CA PHE A 15 -12.97 1.12 -2.92
C PHE A 15 -12.32 1.77 -1.70
N GLY A 16 -11.89 0.96 -0.74
CA GLY A 16 -11.22 1.45 0.44
C GLY A 16 -10.26 0.43 1.05
N CYS A 17 -9.26 0.95 1.73
CA CYS A 17 -8.39 0.21 2.63
C CYS A 17 -8.46 0.90 3.99
N PRO A 18 -9.10 0.32 5.00
CA PRO A 18 -9.26 0.98 6.29
C PRO A 18 -7.96 1.00 7.10
N SER A 19 -7.85 1.99 7.96
CA SER A 19 -6.80 2.07 8.97
C SER A 19 -7.24 2.91 10.17
N PRO A 20 -6.62 2.73 11.36
CA PRO A 20 -6.82 3.65 12.47
C PRO A 20 -6.27 5.05 12.16
N SER A 21 -6.80 6.03 12.87
CA SER A 21 -6.27 7.40 12.90
C SER A 21 -4.95 7.46 13.68
N ASP A 22 -4.20 8.56 13.53
CA ASP A 22 -2.96 8.75 14.26
C ASP A 22 -3.18 8.85 15.76
N ILE A 23 -2.23 8.39 16.54
CA ILE A 23 -2.30 8.28 18.01
C ILE A 23 -2.61 9.62 18.66
N GLU A 24 -2.01 10.71 18.17
CA GLU A 24 -2.21 12.06 18.71
C GLU A 24 -3.66 12.52 18.61
N TYR A 25 -4.38 12.08 17.55
CA TYR A 25 -5.80 12.40 17.38
C TYR A 25 -6.68 11.44 18.15
N LEU A 26 -6.37 10.15 18.17
CA LEU A 26 -7.08 9.18 19.00
C LEU A 26 -7.14 9.62 20.48
N LYS A 27 -6.04 10.13 21.01
CA LYS A 27 -5.96 10.64 22.38
C LYS A 27 -6.80 11.89 22.66
N GLN A 28 -7.28 12.58 21.64
CA GLN A 28 -8.12 13.78 21.82
C GLN A 28 -9.59 13.45 22.08
N PHE A 29 -10.07 12.27 21.66
CA PHE A 29 -11.48 11.93 21.73
C PHE A 29 -11.78 10.54 22.29
N ILE A 30 -10.77 9.67 22.46
CA ILE A 30 -10.90 8.40 23.15
C ILE A 30 -10.34 8.55 24.56
N PRO A 31 -11.12 8.26 25.62
CA PRO A 31 -10.65 8.29 27.00
C PRO A 31 -9.41 7.40 27.19
N GLU A 32 -8.48 7.83 28.03
CA GLU A 32 -7.20 7.14 28.25
C GLU A 32 -7.38 5.67 28.67
N ASN A 33 -8.36 5.37 29.50
CA ASN A 33 -8.69 4.01 29.96
C ASN A 33 -9.35 3.14 28.88
N GLU A 34 -9.71 3.70 27.74
CA GLU A 34 -10.29 2.99 26.58
C GLU A 34 -9.36 2.91 25.39
N LEU A 35 -8.24 3.66 25.40
CA LEU A 35 -7.32 3.73 24.25
C LEU A 35 -6.75 2.36 23.87
N PHE A 36 -6.44 1.52 24.86
CA PHE A 36 -5.88 0.20 24.60
C PHE A 36 -6.35 -0.85 25.63
N PRO A 37 -6.71 -2.07 25.20
CA PRO A 37 -6.92 -2.47 23.80
C PRO A 37 -8.21 -1.88 23.20
N PRO A 38 -8.25 -1.59 21.90
CA PRO A 38 -9.48 -1.19 21.21
C PRO A 38 -10.56 -2.25 21.36
N ARG A 39 -11.79 -1.82 21.71
CA ARG A 39 -12.90 -2.75 21.96
C ARG A 39 -14.24 -2.19 21.48
N PRO A 40 -15.19 -3.07 21.03
CA PRO A 40 -16.58 -2.68 20.88
C PRO A 40 -17.18 -2.15 22.19
N LYS A 41 -18.24 -1.35 22.09
CA LYS A 41 -18.96 -0.72 23.21
C LYS A 41 -18.12 0.25 24.05
N THR A 42 -17.12 0.86 23.42
CA THR A 42 -16.28 1.93 23.96
C THR A 42 -16.30 3.13 23.02
N ALA A 43 -15.52 4.17 23.31
CA ALA A 43 -15.35 5.32 22.43
C ALA A 43 -14.86 4.93 21.03
N TRP A 44 -14.13 3.82 20.87
CA TRP A 44 -13.74 3.29 19.58
C TRP A 44 -14.94 3.00 18.66
N GLU A 45 -16.00 2.39 19.19
CA GLU A 45 -17.23 2.14 18.44
C GLU A 45 -17.99 3.43 18.17
N THR A 46 -18.10 4.31 19.15
CA THR A 46 -18.74 5.63 18.99
C THR A 46 -18.04 6.43 17.89
N HIS A 47 -16.73 6.31 17.79
CA HIS A 47 -15.89 6.95 16.78
C HIS A 47 -15.58 6.07 15.55
N HIS A 48 -16.52 5.18 15.19
CA HIS A 48 -16.57 4.51 13.89
C HIS A 48 -15.62 3.32 13.68
N ALA A 49 -14.87 2.86 14.69
CA ALA A 49 -13.92 1.76 14.52
C ALA A 49 -14.58 0.38 14.46
N PHE A 50 -15.71 0.19 15.19
CA PHE A 50 -16.46 -1.06 15.26
C PHE A 50 -17.94 -0.82 14.98
N ASN A 51 -18.63 -1.88 14.52
CA ASN A 51 -20.09 -1.90 14.31
C ASN A 51 -20.65 -0.75 13.43
N ALA A 52 -19.81 -0.09 12.68
CA ALA A 52 -20.19 1.09 11.89
C ALA A 52 -20.89 0.75 10.57
N TRP A 53 -20.95 -0.53 10.21
CA TRP A 53 -21.61 -1.03 9.02
C TRP A 53 -22.32 -2.36 9.34
N ALA A 54 -22.33 -3.30 8.42
CA ALA A 54 -22.95 -4.61 8.62
C ALA A 54 -22.07 -5.64 9.36
N SER A 55 -20.85 -5.26 9.74
CA SER A 55 -19.85 -6.14 10.39
C SER A 55 -19.37 -5.58 11.71
N VAL A 56 -19.17 -6.44 12.69
CA VAL A 56 -18.62 -6.08 14.01
C VAL A 56 -17.20 -5.51 13.87
N GLU A 57 -16.39 -6.12 13.02
CA GLU A 57 -15.05 -5.67 12.71
C GLU A 57 -15.07 -4.79 11.45
N THR A 58 -15.39 -3.51 11.63
CA THR A 58 -15.59 -2.65 10.48
C THR A 58 -14.32 -1.96 10.01
N TRP A 59 -13.95 -0.85 10.63
CA TRP A 59 -12.92 0.01 10.06
C TRP A 59 -11.56 -0.14 10.72
N LEU A 60 -11.50 -0.66 11.93
CA LEU A 60 -10.21 -0.95 12.58
C LEU A 60 -9.51 -2.15 11.95
N CYS A 61 -10.27 -3.17 11.53
CA CYS A 61 -9.76 -4.42 10.95
C CYS A 61 -8.65 -5.07 11.78
N LEU A 62 -8.82 -5.09 13.12
CA LEU A 62 -7.80 -5.57 14.05
C LEU A 62 -7.39 -7.02 13.75
N ASN A 63 -8.36 -7.92 13.47
CA ASN A 63 -8.07 -9.30 13.12
C ASN A 63 -7.21 -9.40 11.84
N THR A 64 -7.43 -8.52 10.86
CA THR A 64 -6.60 -8.47 9.66
C THR A 64 -5.18 -8.03 10.00
N ILE A 65 -5.02 -6.99 10.81
CA ILE A 65 -3.71 -6.52 11.27
C ILE A 65 -2.99 -7.67 11.99
N GLU A 66 -3.64 -8.30 12.95
CA GLU A 66 -3.06 -9.39 13.77
C GLU A 66 -2.77 -10.65 12.93
N SER A 67 -3.53 -10.92 11.88
CA SER A 67 -3.25 -12.05 10.99
C SER A 67 -1.91 -11.90 10.26
N TYR A 68 -1.51 -10.67 9.95
CA TYR A 68 -0.22 -10.37 9.33
C TYR A 68 0.91 -10.21 10.35
N PHE A 69 0.69 -9.53 11.46
CA PHE A 69 1.77 -9.08 12.35
C PHE A 69 1.83 -9.82 13.68
N GLY A 70 0.84 -10.68 13.99
CA GLY A 70 0.64 -11.26 15.30
C GLY A 70 -0.10 -10.31 16.23
N VAL A 71 -0.38 -10.77 17.45
CA VAL A 71 -1.09 -9.99 18.46
C VAL A 71 -0.38 -8.67 18.73
N CYS A 72 -1.12 -7.58 18.63
CA CYS A 72 -0.59 -6.24 18.91
C CYS A 72 -0.66 -5.94 20.39
N ASP A 73 0.48 -5.72 21.03
CA ASP A 73 0.63 -5.47 22.47
C ASP A 73 0.60 -3.97 22.84
N SER A 74 0.44 -3.09 21.84
CA SER A 74 0.37 -1.64 22.04
C SER A 74 -0.44 -0.92 20.97
N LEU A 75 -0.94 0.26 21.30
CA LEU A 75 -1.65 1.14 20.36
C LEU A 75 -0.75 1.55 19.19
N GLU A 76 0.52 1.80 19.46
CA GLU A 76 1.53 2.19 18.45
C GLU A 76 1.65 1.12 17.36
N LYS A 77 1.67 -0.17 17.73
CA LYS A 77 1.72 -1.26 16.77
C LYS A 77 0.44 -1.36 15.95
N ILE A 78 -0.73 -1.21 16.57
CA ILE A 78 -2.01 -1.22 15.84
C ILE A 78 -2.04 -0.11 14.80
N VAL A 79 -1.67 1.11 15.19
CA VAL A 79 -1.68 2.26 14.29
C VAL A 79 -0.64 2.09 13.18
N MET A 80 0.60 1.78 13.52
CA MET A 80 1.68 1.60 12.56
C MET A 80 1.36 0.52 11.52
N TYR A 81 0.91 -0.65 11.97
CA TYR A 81 0.61 -1.78 11.07
C TYR A 81 -0.65 -1.56 10.25
N GLY A 82 -1.70 -0.99 10.87
CA GLY A 82 -2.92 -0.66 10.14
C GLY A 82 -2.69 0.37 9.04
N GLN A 83 -1.94 1.41 9.31
CA GLN A 83 -1.59 2.44 8.33
C GLN A 83 -0.62 1.93 7.25
N LEU A 84 0.26 0.98 7.58
CA LEU A 84 1.10 0.31 6.59
C LEU A 84 0.26 -0.55 5.63
N LEU A 85 -0.66 -1.35 6.16
CA LEU A 85 -1.58 -2.15 5.31
C LEU A 85 -2.44 -1.25 4.42
N GLN A 86 -2.94 -0.13 4.95
CA GLN A 86 -3.66 0.86 4.15
C GLN A 86 -2.80 1.40 3.01
N SER A 87 -1.57 1.80 3.31
CA SER A 87 -0.65 2.39 2.34
C SER A 87 -0.32 1.43 1.20
N GLU A 88 0.13 0.22 1.52
CA GLU A 88 0.49 -0.78 0.51
C GLU A 88 -0.76 -1.32 -0.22
N GLY A 89 -1.91 -1.37 0.46
CA GLY A 89 -3.20 -1.72 -0.16
C GLY A 89 -3.62 -0.71 -1.21
N TYR A 90 -3.62 0.58 -0.91
CA TYR A 90 -3.93 1.63 -1.87
C TYR A 90 -2.95 1.68 -3.03
N LYS A 91 -1.65 1.54 -2.77
CA LYS A 91 -0.63 1.44 -3.81
C LYS A 91 -0.96 0.33 -4.81
N CYS A 92 -1.24 -0.87 -4.28
CA CYS A 92 -1.61 -2.01 -5.11
C CYS A 92 -2.85 -1.73 -5.98
N ILE A 93 -3.90 -1.13 -5.41
CA ILE A 93 -5.15 -0.85 -6.13
C ILE A 93 -4.94 0.19 -7.23
N TYR A 94 -4.34 1.34 -6.92
CA TYR A 94 -4.14 2.41 -7.90
C TYR A 94 -3.21 2.00 -9.04
N GLU A 95 -2.09 1.36 -8.71
CA GLU A 95 -1.15 0.93 -9.74
C GLU A 95 -1.73 -0.20 -10.61
N GLU A 96 -2.50 -1.12 -10.02
CA GLU A 96 -3.15 -2.18 -10.79
C GLU A 96 -4.27 -1.63 -11.69
N ALA A 97 -5.06 -0.66 -11.22
CA ALA A 97 -6.05 0.01 -12.06
C ALA A 97 -5.38 0.67 -13.28
N ARG A 98 -4.23 1.31 -13.09
CA ARG A 98 -3.43 1.90 -14.18
C ARG A 98 -2.89 0.84 -15.15
N ARG A 99 -2.43 -0.33 -14.63
CA ARG A 99 -1.96 -1.44 -15.50
C ARG A 99 -3.06 -2.00 -16.40
N GLN A 100 -4.33 -1.82 -16.03
CA GLN A 100 -5.48 -2.31 -16.80
C GLN A 100 -5.88 -1.40 -17.98
N LYS A 101 -5.10 -0.37 -18.29
CA LYS A 101 -5.32 0.40 -19.52
C LYS A 101 -5.26 -0.47 -20.77
N PRO A 102 -6.06 -0.17 -21.80
CA PRO A 102 -7.01 0.96 -21.90
C PRO A 102 -8.38 0.66 -21.28
N LYS A 103 -8.60 -0.52 -20.70
CA LYS A 103 -9.91 -0.95 -20.22
C LYS A 103 -10.36 -0.18 -18.99
N CYS A 104 -9.51 -0.04 -17.97
CA CYS A 104 -9.81 0.72 -16.78
C CYS A 104 -9.48 2.19 -16.97
N SER A 105 -10.45 3.07 -16.77
CA SER A 105 -10.34 4.51 -16.96
C SER A 105 -10.56 5.33 -15.68
N MET A 106 -10.96 4.69 -14.57
CA MET A 106 -11.29 5.40 -13.34
C MET A 106 -11.01 4.55 -12.10
N ALA A 107 -10.44 5.19 -11.06
CA ALA A 107 -10.24 4.58 -9.75
C ALA A 107 -10.46 5.64 -8.65
N LEU A 108 -11.54 5.49 -7.87
CA LEU A 108 -11.97 6.43 -6.84
C LEU A 108 -11.95 5.76 -5.46
N ASN A 109 -11.14 6.26 -4.53
CA ASN A 109 -11.18 5.76 -3.16
C ASN A 109 -12.31 6.44 -2.35
N TRP A 110 -12.93 5.69 -1.50
CA TRP A 110 -13.92 6.14 -0.53
C TRP A 110 -13.38 5.88 0.89
N CYS A 111 -13.05 6.93 1.68
CA CYS A 111 -13.23 8.37 1.46
C CYS A 111 -11.88 9.09 1.29
N TYR A 112 -11.91 10.39 0.92
CA TYR A 112 -10.71 11.22 0.84
C TYR A 112 -10.24 11.67 2.23
N ASN A 113 -11.15 12.30 3.02
CA ASN A 113 -10.85 12.84 4.34
C ASN A 113 -11.94 12.51 5.37
N GLU A 114 -11.58 12.62 6.65
CA GLU A 114 -12.50 12.50 7.77
C GLU A 114 -13.23 13.81 8.01
N PRO A 115 -14.58 13.85 7.99
CA PRO A 115 -15.35 15.04 8.27
C PRO A 115 -15.52 15.31 9.78
N TRP A 116 -15.18 14.36 10.63
CA TRP A 116 -15.30 14.41 12.08
C TRP A 116 -14.24 13.48 12.72
N PRO A 117 -14.03 13.51 14.08
CA PRO A 117 -13.07 12.65 14.73
C PRO A 117 -13.43 11.16 14.63
N THR A 118 -12.92 10.45 13.61
CA THR A 118 -13.09 9.00 13.49
C THR A 118 -11.87 8.25 14.04
N ALA A 119 -12.09 7.14 14.72
CA ALA A 119 -11.01 6.32 15.24
C ALA A 119 -10.37 5.43 14.16
N ALA A 120 -11.14 5.01 13.16
CA ALA A 120 -10.66 4.28 12.00
C ALA A 120 -11.60 4.46 10.80
N ASN A 121 -11.05 4.53 9.59
CA ASN A 121 -11.82 4.59 8.34
C ASN A 121 -10.90 4.36 7.12
N ASN A 122 -11.51 4.31 5.92
CA ASN A 122 -10.81 4.24 4.63
C ASN A 122 -10.09 5.54 4.23
N SER A 123 -10.41 6.66 4.86
CA SER A 123 -9.87 7.97 4.49
C SER A 123 -8.36 8.02 4.56
N ILE A 124 -7.76 8.76 3.63
CA ILE A 124 -6.31 8.96 3.55
C ILE A 124 -5.84 10.22 4.29
N ILE A 125 -6.81 11.02 4.79
CA ILE A 125 -6.59 12.21 5.61
C ILE A 125 -7.39 12.08 6.89
N ASN A 126 -6.72 12.16 8.05
CA ASN A 126 -7.35 12.20 9.37
C ASN A 126 -8.11 13.52 9.60
N TRP A 127 -9.10 13.48 10.50
CA TRP A 127 -9.58 14.71 11.11
C TRP A 127 -8.49 15.32 12.02
N PRO A 128 -8.29 16.67 12.08
CA PRO A 128 -9.06 17.71 11.37
C PRO A 128 -8.62 18.03 9.93
N ALA A 129 -7.63 17.42 9.36
CA ALA A 129 -7.16 17.50 7.98
C ALA A 129 -5.64 17.17 7.89
N ILE A 130 -5.23 16.13 8.57
CA ILE A 130 -3.83 15.70 8.62
C ILE A 130 -3.62 14.46 7.75
N PRO A 131 -2.69 14.49 6.78
CA PRO A 131 -2.44 13.34 5.91
C PRO A 131 -1.95 12.12 6.68
N LYS A 132 -2.57 10.95 6.43
CA LYS A 132 -2.03 9.65 6.83
C LYS A 132 -0.87 9.26 5.88
N PRO A 133 -0.04 8.27 6.23
CA PRO A 133 0.97 7.73 5.30
C PRO A 133 0.40 7.34 3.94
N ALA A 134 -0.82 6.82 3.90
CA ALA A 134 -1.52 6.45 2.66
C ALA A 134 -1.74 7.63 1.69
N TYR A 135 -1.87 8.87 2.18
CA TYR A 135 -1.96 10.06 1.32
C TYR A 135 -0.71 10.18 0.42
N TYR A 136 0.46 10.04 1.01
CA TYR A 136 1.73 10.14 0.27
C TYR A 136 1.93 8.96 -0.68
N THR A 137 1.48 7.78 -0.27
CA THR A 137 1.51 6.57 -1.10
C THR A 137 0.61 6.70 -2.32
N VAL A 138 -0.63 7.17 -2.14
CA VAL A 138 -1.56 7.44 -3.25
C VAL A 138 -0.98 8.52 -4.17
N LYS A 139 -0.47 9.62 -3.61
CA LYS A 139 0.22 10.67 -4.39
C LYS A 139 1.36 10.08 -5.23
N ALA A 140 2.17 9.21 -4.67
CA ALA A 140 3.27 8.56 -5.39
C ALA A 140 2.75 7.62 -6.49
N SER A 141 1.70 6.82 -6.22
CA SER A 141 1.10 5.90 -7.19
C SER A 141 0.36 6.59 -8.34
N CYS A 142 -0.06 7.85 -8.12
CA CYS A 142 -0.73 8.69 -9.13
C CYS A 142 0.22 9.59 -9.92
N ARG A 143 1.55 9.46 -9.75
CA ARG A 143 2.51 10.21 -10.59
C ARG A 143 2.31 9.86 -12.06
N PRO A 144 2.38 10.83 -12.99
CA PRO A 144 2.11 10.58 -14.40
C PRO A 144 2.97 9.48 -15.00
N VAL A 145 4.27 9.43 -14.65
CA VAL A 145 5.16 8.33 -15.03
C VAL A 145 5.70 7.67 -13.75
N LEU A 146 5.75 6.35 -13.74
CA LEU A 146 6.09 5.58 -12.56
C LEU A 146 6.72 4.23 -12.94
N ALA A 147 7.88 3.91 -12.34
CA ALA A 147 8.33 2.53 -12.23
C ALA A 147 7.44 1.78 -11.26
N SER A 148 6.99 0.60 -11.60
CA SER A 148 5.99 -0.12 -10.81
C SER A 148 6.27 -1.61 -10.78
N ALA A 149 5.83 -2.27 -9.70
CA ALA A 149 5.90 -3.72 -9.56
C ALA A 149 4.53 -4.31 -9.25
N ARG A 150 4.11 -5.32 -10.04
CA ARG A 150 2.97 -6.16 -9.67
C ARG A 150 3.45 -7.24 -8.73
N ILE A 151 3.13 -7.12 -7.45
CA ILE A 151 3.55 -8.03 -6.40
C ILE A 151 2.39 -8.96 -6.05
N PRO A 152 2.57 -10.31 -6.05
CA PRO A 152 1.46 -11.25 -5.89
C PRO A 152 0.90 -11.31 -4.46
N LYS A 153 1.68 -10.95 -3.42
CA LYS A 153 1.23 -11.00 -2.02
C LYS A 153 2.08 -10.09 -1.12
N PHE A 154 1.55 -9.75 0.05
CA PHE A 154 2.22 -8.90 1.03
C PHE A 154 3.16 -9.68 1.95
N LEU A 155 2.73 -10.87 2.44
CA LEU A 155 3.49 -11.70 3.36
C LEU A 155 4.25 -12.81 2.62
N TRP A 156 5.53 -12.92 2.90
CA TRP A 156 6.46 -13.91 2.33
C TRP A 156 7.11 -14.74 3.43
N HIS A 157 7.44 -15.99 3.11
CA HIS A 157 8.09 -16.91 4.04
C HIS A 157 9.46 -17.36 3.53
N GLU A 158 10.26 -17.90 4.44
CA GLU A 158 11.55 -18.49 4.09
C GLU A 158 11.41 -19.52 2.96
N GLY A 159 12.33 -19.48 2.02
CA GLY A 159 12.37 -20.39 0.87
C GLY A 159 11.40 -20.05 -0.26
N GLU A 160 10.43 -19.18 -0.07
CA GLU A 160 9.55 -18.77 -1.14
C GLU A 160 10.27 -17.93 -2.21
N ILE A 161 9.84 -18.10 -3.45
CA ILE A 161 10.38 -17.34 -4.59
C ILE A 161 9.56 -16.06 -4.76
N PHE A 162 10.19 -14.93 -4.50
CA PHE A 162 9.66 -13.60 -4.77
C PHE A 162 9.72 -13.31 -6.26
N ASN A 163 8.56 -13.15 -6.90
CA ASN A 163 8.45 -13.09 -8.35
C ASN A 163 7.55 -11.94 -8.86
N PRO A 164 7.76 -10.70 -8.45
CA PRO A 164 6.99 -9.57 -8.97
C PRO A 164 7.31 -9.32 -10.44
N GLU A 165 6.32 -8.77 -11.16
CA GLU A 165 6.49 -8.27 -12.53
C GLU A 165 6.86 -6.78 -12.50
N LEU A 166 7.88 -6.39 -13.25
CA LEU A 166 8.27 -4.99 -13.42
C LEU A 166 7.42 -4.31 -14.50
N TRP A 167 7.14 -3.02 -14.30
CA TRP A 167 6.37 -2.20 -15.22
C TRP A 167 6.90 -0.77 -15.27
N ILE A 168 6.71 -0.10 -16.41
CA ILE A 168 6.69 1.37 -16.51
C ILE A 168 5.26 1.78 -16.85
N LEU A 169 4.69 2.68 -16.08
CA LEU A 169 3.33 3.22 -16.28
C LEU A 169 3.46 4.65 -16.78
N ASN A 170 2.87 4.97 -17.94
CA ASN A 170 2.89 6.30 -18.52
C ASN A 170 1.45 6.79 -18.76
N ASP A 171 1.04 7.85 -18.07
CA ASP A 171 -0.25 8.54 -18.25
C ASP A 171 -0.06 9.91 -18.93
N LEU A 172 1.16 10.25 -19.36
CA LEU A 172 1.42 11.49 -20.08
C LEU A 172 0.90 11.42 -21.53
N PRO A 173 0.52 12.56 -22.10
CA PRO A 173 0.25 12.69 -23.53
C PRO A 173 1.54 12.74 -24.36
N ASN A 174 2.66 12.37 -23.78
CA ASN A 174 3.99 12.39 -24.40
C ASN A 174 4.69 11.05 -24.23
N THR A 175 5.60 10.78 -25.13
CA THR A 175 6.51 9.63 -25.09
C THR A 175 7.46 9.73 -23.89
N VAL A 176 7.72 8.61 -23.23
CA VAL A 176 8.79 8.48 -22.22
C VAL A 176 10.01 7.89 -22.93
N PRO A 177 11.19 8.53 -22.84
CA PRO A 177 12.41 8.02 -23.49
C PRO A 177 12.81 6.63 -22.99
N ALA A 178 13.52 5.88 -23.82
CA ALA A 178 14.19 4.66 -23.40
C ALA A 178 15.11 4.91 -22.20
N GLY A 179 15.20 3.96 -21.30
CA GLY A 179 15.96 4.10 -20.06
C GLY A 179 16.30 2.80 -19.39
N SER A 180 16.86 2.87 -18.19
CA SER A 180 17.28 1.72 -17.41
C SER A 180 16.67 1.76 -16.02
N LEU A 181 15.98 0.67 -15.65
CA LEU A 181 15.40 0.45 -14.32
C LEU A 181 16.23 -0.59 -13.58
N LYS A 182 16.67 -0.26 -12.38
CA LYS A 182 17.37 -1.17 -11.46
C LYS A 182 16.44 -1.55 -10.31
N ALA A 183 16.38 -2.84 -9.99
CA ALA A 183 15.58 -3.37 -8.89
C ALA A 183 16.48 -3.92 -7.79
N TYR A 184 16.09 -3.64 -6.53
CA TYR A 184 16.82 -4.07 -5.33
C TYR A 184 15.85 -4.59 -4.28
N ILE A 185 16.29 -5.56 -3.49
CA ILE A 185 15.71 -5.89 -2.18
C ILE A 185 16.58 -5.28 -1.09
N GLN A 186 15.94 -4.65 -0.11
CA GLN A 186 16.59 -4.23 1.13
C GLN A 186 15.96 -4.95 2.31
N PHE A 187 16.81 -5.51 3.19
CA PHE A 187 16.40 -6.12 4.46
C PHE A 187 17.34 -5.64 5.57
N GLY A 188 16.82 -4.85 6.48
CA GLY A 188 17.64 -4.10 7.43
C GLY A 188 18.58 -3.13 6.71
N GLU A 189 19.89 -3.26 6.96
CA GLU A 189 20.91 -2.45 6.30
C GLU A 189 21.45 -3.09 5.00
N GLU A 190 21.14 -4.37 4.77
CA GLU A 190 21.62 -5.09 3.60
C GLU A 190 20.78 -4.81 2.37
N LYS A 191 21.44 -4.54 1.25
CA LYS A 191 20.80 -4.26 -0.04
C LYS A 191 21.31 -5.24 -1.10
N TYR A 192 20.38 -5.95 -1.73
CA TYR A 192 20.64 -6.96 -2.75
C TYR A 192 20.19 -6.44 -4.11
N PHE A 193 21.10 -6.38 -5.07
CA PHE A 193 20.78 -6.12 -6.46
C PHE A 193 20.06 -7.32 -7.05
N LEU A 194 18.91 -7.11 -7.70
CA LEU A 194 18.13 -8.17 -8.33
C LEU A 194 18.33 -8.22 -9.83
N THR A 195 18.14 -7.08 -10.48
CA THR A 195 18.24 -6.96 -11.94
C THR A 195 18.36 -5.53 -12.41
N GLN A 196 18.81 -5.39 -13.64
CA GLN A 196 18.64 -4.20 -14.46
C GLN A 196 17.76 -4.56 -15.66
N TRP A 197 16.83 -3.67 -16.00
CA TRP A 197 15.96 -3.78 -17.15
C TRP A 197 16.08 -2.52 -17.98
N ASP A 198 16.71 -2.65 -19.16
CA ASP A 198 16.77 -1.58 -20.15
C ASP A 198 15.48 -1.62 -20.96
N TYR A 199 14.65 -0.61 -20.80
CA TYR A 199 13.36 -0.53 -21.44
C TYR A 199 13.42 0.39 -22.66
N PRO A 200 12.68 0.06 -23.76
CA PRO A 200 12.60 0.89 -24.94
C PRO A 200 11.79 2.17 -24.67
N GLU A 201 11.80 3.06 -25.62
CA GLU A 201 10.89 4.21 -25.66
C GLU A 201 9.44 3.73 -25.47
N LEU A 202 8.70 4.42 -24.61
CA LEU A 202 7.31 4.12 -24.30
C LEU A 202 6.39 5.20 -24.85
N PRO A 203 5.46 4.84 -25.77
CA PRO A 203 4.53 5.81 -26.34
C PRO A 203 3.65 6.50 -25.29
N GLU A 204 3.05 7.60 -25.69
CA GLU A 204 2.09 8.36 -24.91
C GLU A 204 0.95 7.47 -24.37
N ASN A 205 0.53 7.71 -23.13
CA ASN A 205 -0.58 7.06 -22.45
C ASN A 205 -0.59 5.51 -22.53
N GLN A 206 0.59 4.88 -22.56
CA GLN A 206 0.76 3.43 -22.58
C GLN A 206 1.53 2.93 -21.38
N ASN A 207 1.33 1.65 -21.05
CA ASN A 207 2.11 0.94 -20.05
C ASN A 207 3.02 -0.08 -20.72
N LEU A 208 4.20 -0.28 -20.14
CA LEU A 208 5.14 -1.29 -20.61
C LEU A 208 5.31 -2.35 -19.53
N LYS A 209 5.01 -3.61 -19.85
CA LYS A 209 5.32 -4.76 -19.03
C LYS A 209 6.76 -5.18 -19.27
N GLY A 210 7.53 -5.29 -18.20
CA GLY A 210 8.90 -5.79 -18.20
C GLY A 210 8.99 -7.25 -17.77
N GLN A 211 10.18 -7.62 -17.31
CA GLN A 211 10.48 -8.96 -16.83
C GLN A 211 9.89 -9.22 -15.44
N SER A 212 9.70 -10.50 -15.12
CA SER A 212 9.44 -10.94 -13.75
C SER A 212 10.75 -11.16 -13.01
N LEU A 213 10.81 -10.72 -11.77
CA LEU A 213 11.93 -10.99 -10.89
C LEU A 213 11.88 -12.44 -10.39
N GLN A 214 13.01 -12.93 -9.92
CA GLN A 214 13.11 -14.16 -9.13
C GLN A 214 14.14 -13.96 -8.05
N PHE A 215 13.71 -13.98 -6.79
CA PHE A 215 14.57 -13.88 -5.63
C PHE A 215 14.05 -14.81 -4.54
N GLN A 216 14.92 -15.64 -3.98
CA GLN A 216 14.54 -16.53 -2.89
C GLN A 216 14.88 -15.87 -1.54
N PHE A 217 13.87 -15.67 -0.71
CA PHE A 217 14.09 -15.15 0.64
C PHE A 217 14.81 -16.20 1.51
N LYS A 218 15.92 -15.78 2.14
CA LYS A 218 16.75 -16.59 3.05
C LYS A 218 17.32 -15.70 4.16
N PHE A 219 16.48 -14.92 4.82
CA PHE A 219 16.94 -14.10 5.92
C PHE A 219 16.80 -14.86 7.25
N SER A 220 17.73 -14.65 8.16
CA SER A 220 17.81 -15.36 9.45
C SER A 220 16.75 -14.92 10.47
N LYS A 221 16.01 -13.85 10.21
CA LYS A 221 14.99 -13.30 11.11
C LYS A 221 13.82 -12.74 10.32
N SER A 222 12.64 -12.72 10.95
CA SER A 222 11.46 -12.05 10.41
C SER A 222 11.62 -10.53 10.41
N GLY A 223 10.96 -9.82 9.49
CA GLY A 223 11.02 -8.36 9.42
C GLY A 223 10.41 -7.79 8.16
N PHE A 224 10.57 -6.49 7.98
CA PHE A 224 10.15 -5.81 6.76
C PHE A 224 11.21 -5.92 5.67
N VAL A 225 10.73 -6.17 4.48
CA VAL A 225 11.53 -6.20 3.25
C VAL A 225 11.06 -5.05 2.37
N LYS A 226 12.00 -4.32 1.77
CA LYS A 226 11.68 -3.29 0.78
C LYS A 226 12.09 -3.76 -0.62
N LEU A 227 11.17 -3.72 -1.56
CA LEU A 227 11.51 -3.72 -2.98
C LEU A 227 11.69 -2.28 -3.42
N MET A 228 12.84 -1.96 -3.98
CA MET A 228 13.18 -0.63 -4.47
C MET A 228 13.39 -0.68 -5.97
N LEU A 229 12.73 0.19 -6.70
CA LEU A 229 12.88 0.40 -8.13
C LEU A 229 13.50 1.78 -8.36
N SER A 230 14.60 1.85 -9.08
CA SER A 230 15.28 3.10 -9.38
C SER A 230 15.50 3.24 -10.88
N VAL A 231 15.09 4.37 -11.44
CA VAL A 231 15.22 4.68 -12.88
C VAL A 231 16.38 5.65 -13.08
N GLU A 232 17.37 5.24 -13.86
CA GLU A 232 18.58 6.02 -14.07
C GLU A 232 18.26 7.36 -14.73
N GLY A 233 18.67 8.45 -14.09
CA GLY A 233 18.42 9.81 -14.57
C GLY A 233 17.01 10.37 -14.27
N TYR A 234 16.08 9.55 -13.72
CA TYR A 234 14.68 9.94 -13.47
C TYR A 234 14.20 9.52 -12.06
N PRO A 235 14.77 10.09 -10.99
CA PRO A 235 14.42 9.70 -9.61
C PRO A 235 12.94 9.96 -9.28
N GLU A 236 12.27 10.84 -10.01
CA GLU A 236 10.82 11.06 -9.89
C GLU A 236 9.99 9.85 -10.33
N MET A 237 10.57 8.91 -11.06
CA MET A 237 9.92 7.65 -11.44
C MET A 237 10.15 6.52 -10.43
N ASP A 238 11.07 6.68 -9.48
CA ASP A 238 11.44 5.64 -8.51
C ASP A 238 10.24 5.19 -7.67
N ALA A 239 10.24 3.93 -7.28
CA ALA A 239 9.19 3.37 -6.43
C ALA A 239 9.77 2.47 -5.33
N GLU A 240 9.08 2.42 -4.20
CA GLU A 240 9.40 1.56 -3.06
C GLU A 240 8.14 0.81 -2.61
N TYR A 241 8.28 -0.45 -2.23
CA TYR A 241 7.21 -1.30 -1.69
C TYR A 241 7.69 -1.92 -0.39
N ILE A 242 6.85 -1.88 0.64
CA ILE A 242 7.14 -2.49 1.93
C ILE A 242 6.37 -3.80 2.02
N LEU A 243 7.07 -4.88 2.30
CA LEU A 243 6.53 -6.23 2.40
C LEU A 243 6.90 -6.84 3.74
N LEU A 244 6.17 -7.86 4.15
CA LEU A 244 6.45 -8.59 5.37
C LEU A 244 7.11 -9.94 5.04
N TYR A 245 8.18 -10.26 5.74
CA TYR A 245 8.86 -11.54 5.68
C TYR A 245 8.81 -12.25 7.04
N ARG A 246 8.54 -13.53 7.00
CA ARG A 246 8.60 -14.43 8.16
C ARG A 246 9.56 -15.59 7.87
N ASN A 247 10.49 -15.77 8.81
CA ASN A 247 11.35 -16.93 8.90
C ASN A 247 10.60 -18.08 9.56
#